data_581662f39c09b8984c1bcbb4571afc8e
#
_entry.id   581662f39c09b8984c1bcbb4571afc8e
#
_cell.length_a   1.000
_cell.length_b   1.000
_cell.length_c   1.000
_cell.angle_alpha   90.00
_cell.angle_beta   90.00
_cell.angle_gamma   90.00
#
_symmetry.space_group_name_H-M   'P 1'
#
loop_
_entity.id
_entity.type
_entity.pdbx_description
1 polymer ?
#
loop_
_entity_poly.entity_id
_entity_poly.type
_entity_poly.pdbx_seq_one_letter_code
_entity_poly.pdbx_strand_id
1 'polypeptide(L)'
;FDPTTGMSDEEKKKFIDKLYKKIKSGKKLSADEMQYLRMNDPVTYAKMAKVQIQRKALESRLKQAKSKEEALEIYTSAKSRISDDDPAREELNAAYDDAYGEFKKSEQYKKLPATEKEAKEKEKNGTSRSSWNKDITGDTKFTENEEETYEFGISGDFEGEE
;
A
#
# COMPACT_ATOMS: atom_id res chain seq x y z
N PHE A 1 -2.55 -26.36 8.25
CA PHE A 1 -3.46 -26.63 7.15
C PHE A 1 -2.92 -26.12 5.82
N ASP A 2 -2.74 -27.01 4.87
CA ASP A 2 -2.23 -26.65 3.56
C ASP A 2 -3.42 -26.36 2.64
N PRO A 3 -3.50 -25.15 2.09
CA PRO A 3 -4.66 -24.77 1.27
C PRO A 3 -4.79 -25.58 -0.03
N THR A 4 -3.75 -26.33 -0.42
CA THR A 4 -3.85 -27.17 -1.61
C THR A 4 -4.34 -28.58 -1.29
N THR A 5 -4.65 -28.85 -0.03
CA THR A 5 -5.20 -30.14 0.37
C THR A 5 -6.50 -30.40 -0.38
N GLY A 6 -6.61 -31.55 -0.99
CA GLY A 6 -7.81 -31.91 -1.73
C GLY A 6 -7.83 -31.48 -3.18
N MET A 7 -6.84 -30.71 -3.59
CA MET A 7 -6.75 -30.30 -4.99
C MET A 7 -6.18 -31.42 -5.85
N SER A 8 -6.62 -31.47 -7.09
CA SER A 8 -6.00 -32.37 -8.06
C SER A 8 -4.60 -31.89 -8.37
N ASP A 9 -3.76 -32.71 -8.98
CA ASP A 9 -2.41 -32.32 -9.34
C ASP A 9 -2.42 -31.12 -10.26
N GLU A 10 -3.37 -31.05 -11.15
CA GLU A 10 -3.51 -29.97 -12.08
C GLU A 10 -3.90 -28.67 -11.38
N GLU A 11 -4.87 -28.76 -10.50
CA GLU A 11 -5.30 -27.59 -9.72
C GLU A 11 -4.17 -27.08 -8.84
N LYS A 12 -3.45 -27.99 -8.22
CA LYS A 12 -2.34 -27.64 -7.36
C LYS A 12 -1.26 -26.91 -8.15
N LYS A 13 -0.94 -27.42 -9.33
CA LYS A 13 0.05 -26.80 -10.17
C LYS A 13 -0.35 -25.38 -10.56
N LYS A 14 -1.63 -25.19 -10.91
CA LYS A 14 -2.12 -23.87 -11.26
C LYS A 14 -2.04 -22.92 -10.07
N PHE A 15 -2.39 -23.39 -8.90
CA PHE A 15 -2.32 -22.59 -7.70
C PHE A 15 -0.89 -22.12 -7.45
N ILE A 16 0.06 -23.05 -7.52
CA ILE A 16 1.46 -22.75 -7.26
C ILE A 16 2.03 -21.80 -8.32
N ASP A 17 1.75 -22.10 -9.59
CA ASP A 17 2.25 -21.25 -10.68
C ASP A 17 1.73 -19.83 -10.55
N LYS A 18 0.45 -19.69 -10.24
CA LYS A 18 -0.16 -18.38 -10.07
C LYS A 18 0.46 -17.62 -8.89
N LEU A 19 0.69 -18.35 -7.80
CA LEU A 19 1.30 -17.77 -6.60
C LEU A 19 2.66 -17.16 -6.92
N TYR A 20 3.54 -17.94 -7.52
CA TYR A 20 4.90 -17.46 -7.78
C TYR A 20 4.90 -16.37 -8.86
N LYS A 21 3.97 -16.42 -9.79
CA LYS A 21 3.82 -15.37 -10.77
C LYS A 21 3.41 -14.07 -10.10
N LYS A 22 2.52 -14.13 -9.11
CA LYS A 22 2.11 -12.95 -8.36
C LYS A 22 3.30 -12.36 -7.60
N ILE A 23 4.11 -13.21 -6.99
CA ILE A 23 5.29 -12.75 -6.26
C ILE A 23 6.22 -11.99 -7.22
N LYS A 24 6.48 -12.58 -8.37
CA LYS A 24 7.39 -12.00 -9.34
C LYS A 24 6.88 -10.67 -9.88
N SER A 25 5.57 -10.54 -10.03
CA SER A 25 4.98 -9.32 -10.59
C SER A 25 4.56 -8.31 -9.50
N GLY A 26 4.86 -8.60 -8.25
CA GLY A 26 4.62 -7.66 -7.17
C GLY A 26 3.19 -7.57 -6.69
N LYS A 27 2.36 -8.55 -7.03
CA LYS A 27 0.96 -8.52 -6.62
C LYS A 27 0.79 -8.93 -5.17
N LYS A 28 -0.32 -8.51 -4.59
CA LYS A 28 -0.64 -8.90 -3.22
C LYS A 28 -1.00 -10.37 -3.19
N LEU A 29 -0.60 -11.03 -2.11
CA LEU A 29 -0.92 -12.45 -1.91
C LEU A 29 -2.12 -12.58 -0.98
N SER A 30 -2.92 -13.61 -1.23
CA SER A 30 -4.05 -13.92 -0.37
C SER A 30 -3.58 -14.65 0.88
N ALA A 31 -4.48 -14.78 1.84
CA ALA A 31 -4.18 -15.52 3.07
C ALA A 31 -3.82 -16.98 2.76
N ASP A 32 -4.53 -17.58 1.82
CA ASP A 32 -4.23 -18.96 1.44
C ASP A 32 -2.86 -19.08 0.79
N GLU A 33 -2.52 -18.13 -0.05
CA GLU A 33 -1.21 -18.12 -0.69
C GLU A 33 -0.10 -17.98 0.33
N MET A 34 -0.29 -17.10 1.30
CA MET A 34 0.70 -16.94 2.37
C MET A 34 0.80 -18.21 3.21
N GLN A 35 -0.34 -18.85 3.48
CA GLN A 35 -0.34 -20.08 4.26
C GLN A 35 0.40 -21.20 3.51
N TYR A 36 0.19 -21.28 2.20
CA TYR A 36 0.90 -22.26 1.39
C TYR A 36 2.41 -22.06 1.53
N LEU A 37 2.86 -20.81 1.40
CA LEU A 37 4.29 -20.51 1.52
C LEU A 37 4.81 -20.86 2.90
N ARG A 38 4.05 -20.54 3.92
CA ARG A 38 4.46 -20.82 5.28
C ARG A 38 4.76 -22.31 5.47
N MET A 39 3.95 -23.16 4.89
CA MET A 39 4.09 -24.59 5.05
C MET A 39 5.08 -25.22 4.08
N ASN A 40 5.21 -24.67 2.89
CA ASN A 40 5.98 -25.33 1.83
C ASN A 40 7.23 -24.61 1.39
N ASP A 41 7.31 -23.30 1.64
CA ASP A 41 8.47 -22.49 1.21
C ASP A 41 8.73 -21.41 2.23
N PRO A 42 9.26 -21.78 3.40
CA PRO A 42 9.43 -20.82 4.51
C PRO A 42 10.35 -19.65 4.16
N VAL A 43 11.33 -19.86 3.29
CA VAL A 43 12.22 -18.78 2.89
C VAL A 43 11.45 -17.70 2.16
N THR A 44 10.64 -18.10 1.18
CA THR A 44 9.81 -17.14 0.44
C THR A 44 8.74 -16.56 1.35
N TYR A 45 8.21 -17.36 2.26
CA TYR A 45 7.23 -16.86 3.21
C TYR A 45 7.79 -15.69 4.02
N ALA A 46 9.01 -15.85 4.53
CA ALA A 46 9.63 -14.80 5.34
C ALA A 46 9.83 -13.52 4.52
N LYS A 47 10.26 -13.69 3.26
CA LYS A 47 10.41 -12.52 2.39
C LYS A 47 9.07 -11.83 2.17
N MET A 48 8.03 -12.60 1.86
CA MET A 48 6.74 -12.00 1.54
C MET A 48 6.05 -11.41 2.75
N ALA A 49 6.27 -11.95 3.94
CA ALA A 49 5.76 -11.35 5.16
C ALA A 49 6.31 -9.93 5.33
N LYS A 50 7.62 -9.79 5.12
CA LYS A 50 8.26 -8.49 5.20
C LYS A 50 7.76 -7.56 4.09
N VAL A 51 7.68 -8.09 2.87
CA VAL A 51 7.25 -7.31 1.72
C VAL A 51 5.85 -6.74 1.92
N GLN A 52 4.94 -7.56 2.42
CA GLN A 52 3.57 -7.10 2.61
C GLN A 52 3.45 -5.99 3.64
N ILE A 53 4.24 -6.07 4.70
CA ILE A 53 4.26 -5.00 5.70
C ILE A 53 4.79 -3.71 5.10
N GLN A 54 5.90 -3.81 4.38
CA GLN A 54 6.53 -2.63 3.77
C GLN A 54 5.66 -2.03 2.67
N ARG A 55 5.01 -2.89 1.89
CA ARG A 55 4.09 -2.41 0.86
C ARG A 55 2.94 -1.63 1.49
N LYS A 56 2.38 -2.16 2.56
CA LYS A 56 1.27 -1.50 3.22
C LYS A 56 1.68 -0.13 3.76
N ALA A 57 2.89 -0.03 4.29
CA ALA A 57 3.41 1.24 4.75
C ALA A 57 3.53 2.24 3.60
N LEU A 58 4.00 1.77 2.44
CA LEU A 58 4.09 2.64 1.27
C LEU A 58 2.70 3.08 0.82
N GLU A 59 1.75 2.15 0.77
CA GLU A 59 0.38 2.48 0.37
C GLU A 59 -0.21 3.55 1.27
N SER A 60 0.03 3.45 2.58
CA SER A 60 -0.48 4.45 3.51
C SER A 60 0.13 5.82 3.26
N ARG A 61 1.42 5.86 2.99
CA ARG A 61 2.08 7.13 2.72
C ARG A 61 1.59 7.75 1.43
N LEU A 62 1.38 6.92 0.40
CA LEU A 62 0.87 7.42 -0.87
C LEU A 62 -0.50 8.06 -0.71
N LYS A 63 -1.34 7.47 0.14
CA LYS A 63 -2.67 8.03 0.38
C LYS A 63 -2.64 9.39 1.06
N GLN A 64 -1.53 9.74 1.67
CA GLN A 64 -1.38 11.03 2.33
C GLN A 64 -0.70 12.07 1.45
N ALA A 65 -0.29 11.69 0.25
CA ALA A 65 0.35 12.62 -0.66
C ALA A 65 -0.60 13.73 -1.06
N LYS A 66 -0.09 14.94 -1.12
CA LYS A 66 -0.90 16.11 -1.44
C LYS A 66 -0.74 16.57 -2.88
N SER A 67 0.15 15.93 -3.62
CA SER A 67 0.35 16.23 -5.04
C SER A 67 0.87 14.98 -5.72
N LYS A 68 0.76 14.96 -7.05
CA LYS A 68 1.34 13.87 -7.82
C LYS A 68 2.85 13.86 -7.69
N GLU A 69 3.43 15.04 -7.59
CA GLU A 69 4.87 15.19 -7.36
C GLU A 69 5.28 14.54 -6.05
N GLU A 70 4.53 14.79 -4.99
CA GLU A 70 4.83 14.21 -3.69
C GLU A 70 4.68 12.69 -3.73
N ALA A 71 3.65 12.19 -4.43
CA ALA A 71 3.47 10.75 -4.55
C ALA A 71 4.68 10.10 -5.21
N LEU A 72 5.21 10.72 -6.25
CA LEU A 72 6.40 10.21 -6.91
C LEU A 72 7.60 10.22 -5.97
N GLU A 73 7.76 11.28 -5.18
CA GLU A 73 8.85 11.35 -4.22
C GLU A 73 8.75 10.27 -3.16
N ILE A 74 7.55 10.01 -2.68
CA ILE A 74 7.32 8.95 -1.70
C ILE A 74 7.75 7.61 -2.28
N TYR A 75 7.33 7.33 -3.51
CA TYR A 75 7.66 6.09 -4.19
C TYR A 75 9.17 5.95 -4.41
N THR A 76 9.81 6.97 -4.99
CA THR A 76 11.24 6.88 -5.28
C THR A 76 12.06 6.81 -4.01
N SER A 77 11.63 7.49 -2.96
CA SER A 77 12.30 7.42 -1.68
C SER A 77 12.22 6.02 -1.08
N ALA A 78 11.04 5.39 -1.18
CA ALA A 78 10.89 4.03 -0.70
C ALA A 78 11.81 3.08 -1.45
N LYS A 79 11.89 3.22 -2.77
CA LYS A 79 12.76 2.37 -3.58
C LYS A 79 14.23 2.57 -3.19
N SER A 80 14.61 3.80 -2.93
CA SER A 80 16.02 4.09 -2.60
C SER A 80 16.43 3.55 -1.24
N ARG A 81 15.49 3.24 -0.37
CA ARG A 81 15.80 2.68 0.94
C ARG A 81 15.98 1.18 0.94
N ILE A 82 15.70 0.52 -0.15
CA ILE A 82 15.90 -0.92 -0.23
C ILE A 82 17.39 -1.16 -0.32
N SER A 83 17.92 -1.93 0.65
CA SER A 83 19.34 -2.25 0.65
C SER A 83 19.68 -3.19 -0.50
N ASP A 84 20.84 -2.99 -1.09
CA ASP A 84 21.31 -3.89 -2.14
C ASP A 84 21.51 -5.31 -1.62
N ASP A 85 21.72 -5.44 -0.31
CA ASP A 85 21.93 -6.73 0.30
C ASP A 85 20.67 -7.35 0.87
N ASP A 86 19.53 -6.70 0.71
CA ASP A 86 18.28 -7.20 1.26
C ASP A 86 17.88 -8.48 0.53
N PRO A 87 17.68 -9.59 1.25
CA PRO A 87 17.28 -10.84 0.61
C PRO A 87 15.96 -10.74 -0.16
N ALA A 88 15.10 -9.80 0.21
CA ALA A 88 13.81 -9.60 -0.45
C ALA A 88 13.85 -8.42 -1.41
N ARG A 89 15.03 -8.00 -1.83
CA ARG A 89 15.19 -6.82 -2.66
C ARG A 89 14.32 -6.84 -3.92
N GLU A 90 14.36 -7.94 -4.64
CA GLU A 90 13.59 -8.05 -5.88
C GLU A 90 12.10 -8.02 -5.62
N GLU A 91 11.69 -8.73 -4.59
CA GLU A 91 10.27 -8.78 -4.24
C GLU A 91 9.76 -7.43 -3.76
N LEU A 92 10.59 -6.70 -3.01
CA LEU A 92 10.24 -5.35 -2.57
C LEU A 92 10.11 -4.41 -3.75
N ASN A 93 11.08 -4.45 -4.68
CA ASN A 93 11.02 -3.60 -5.85
C ASN A 93 9.73 -3.86 -6.65
N ALA A 94 9.43 -5.11 -6.88
CA ALA A 94 8.22 -5.46 -7.64
C ALA A 94 6.96 -4.99 -6.93
N ALA A 95 6.90 -5.20 -5.61
CA ALA A 95 5.73 -4.81 -4.83
C ALA A 95 5.53 -3.29 -4.82
N TYR A 96 6.63 -2.54 -4.69
CA TYR A 96 6.53 -1.08 -4.67
C TYR A 96 6.08 -0.56 -6.03
N ASP A 97 6.60 -1.15 -7.11
CA ASP A 97 6.19 -0.75 -8.46
C ASP A 97 4.70 -1.01 -8.66
N ASP A 98 4.23 -2.16 -8.19
CA ASP A 98 2.82 -2.50 -8.32
C ASP A 98 1.95 -1.57 -7.46
N ALA A 99 2.38 -1.30 -6.23
CA ALA A 99 1.62 -0.43 -5.33
C ALA A 99 1.49 0.97 -5.91
N TYR A 100 2.57 1.52 -6.42
CA TYR A 100 2.54 2.86 -7.01
C TYR A 100 1.68 2.86 -8.27
N GLY A 101 1.82 1.82 -9.10
CA GLY A 101 1.00 1.69 -10.30
C GLY A 101 -0.49 1.65 -9.99
N GLU A 102 -0.86 0.89 -8.95
CA GLU A 102 -2.25 0.83 -8.53
C GLU A 102 -2.73 2.16 -7.98
N PHE A 103 -1.88 2.83 -7.19
CA PHE A 103 -2.24 4.12 -6.66
C PHE A 103 -2.51 5.14 -7.78
N LYS A 104 -1.70 5.11 -8.84
CA LYS A 104 -1.87 6.02 -9.96
C LYS A 104 -3.18 5.79 -10.72
N LYS A 105 -3.78 4.62 -10.57
CA LYS A 105 -5.07 4.35 -11.19
C LYS A 105 -6.24 4.80 -10.34
N SER A 106 -5.99 5.19 -9.11
CA SER A 106 -7.06 5.53 -8.17
C SER A 106 -7.64 6.91 -8.48
N GLU A 107 -8.89 7.10 -8.07
CA GLU A 107 -9.54 8.40 -8.22
C GLU A 107 -8.83 9.44 -7.36
N GLN A 108 -8.33 9.02 -6.21
CA GLN A 108 -7.61 9.93 -5.33
C GLN A 108 -6.42 10.55 -6.05
N TYR A 109 -5.62 9.72 -6.71
CA TYR A 109 -4.45 10.22 -7.43
C TYR A 109 -4.85 11.16 -8.56
N LYS A 110 -5.89 10.78 -9.31
CA LYS A 110 -6.32 11.57 -10.45
C LYS A 110 -6.76 12.97 -10.04
N LYS A 111 -7.25 13.12 -8.82
CA LYS A 111 -7.69 14.40 -8.31
C LYS A 111 -6.60 15.24 -7.68
N LEU A 112 -5.42 14.68 -7.51
CA LEU A 112 -4.31 15.42 -6.91
C LEU A 112 -3.78 16.47 -7.86
N PRO A 113 -3.37 17.64 -7.33
CA PRO A 113 -2.66 18.62 -8.16
C PRO A 113 -1.32 18.04 -8.59
N ALA A 114 -0.77 18.57 -9.68
CA ALA A 114 0.44 18.01 -10.25
C ALA A 114 1.66 18.28 -9.37
N THR A 115 1.77 19.49 -8.82
CA THR A 115 2.96 19.89 -8.09
C THR A 115 2.63 20.34 -6.69
N GLU A 116 3.66 20.43 -5.85
CA GLU A 116 3.52 20.92 -4.50
C GLU A 116 3.05 22.36 -4.48
N LYS A 117 3.53 23.13 -5.42
CA LYS A 117 3.15 24.53 -5.50
C LYS A 117 1.65 24.63 -5.72
N GLU A 118 1.11 23.87 -6.64
CA GLU A 118 -0.31 23.85 -6.91
C GLU A 118 -1.09 23.36 -5.70
N ALA A 119 -0.55 22.39 -4.98
CA ALA A 119 -1.19 21.87 -3.80
C ALA A 119 -1.30 22.95 -2.73
N LYS A 120 -0.25 23.74 -2.56
CA LYS A 120 -0.25 24.81 -1.59
C LYS A 120 -1.23 25.90 -1.96
N GLU A 121 -1.32 26.21 -3.23
CA GLU A 121 -2.26 27.21 -3.71
C GLU A 121 -3.69 26.75 -3.47
N LYS A 122 -3.96 25.49 -3.78
CA LYS A 122 -5.27 24.91 -3.58
C LYS A 122 -5.63 24.89 -2.10
N GLU A 123 -4.67 24.53 -1.28
CA GLU A 123 -4.86 24.47 0.15
C GLU A 123 -5.14 25.87 0.71
N LYS A 124 -4.41 26.85 0.23
CA LYS A 124 -4.59 28.22 0.65
C LYS A 124 -5.99 28.71 0.30
N ASN A 125 -6.42 28.44 -0.92
CA ASN A 125 -7.77 28.81 -1.37
C ASN A 125 -8.81 28.05 -0.58
N GLY A 126 -8.56 26.78 -0.36
CA GLY A 126 -9.43 25.94 0.41
C GLY A 126 -9.53 26.36 1.85
N THR A 127 -8.42 26.81 2.40
CA THR A 127 -8.40 27.27 3.78
C THR A 127 -9.25 28.52 3.94
N SER A 128 -9.15 29.42 2.99
CA SER A 128 -9.99 30.61 3.03
C SER A 128 -11.46 30.23 3.01
N ARG A 129 -11.81 29.34 2.13
CA ARG A 129 -13.17 28.88 2.06
C ARG A 129 -13.56 28.12 3.30
N SER A 130 -12.65 27.34 3.78
CA SER A 130 -12.88 26.54 4.95
C SER A 130 -13.15 27.36 6.17
N SER A 131 -12.41 28.43 6.31
CA SER A 131 -12.60 29.34 7.41
C SER A 131 -14.00 29.86 7.41
N TRP A 132 -14.46 30.19 6.23
CA TRP A 132 -15.78 30.69 6.05
C TRP A 132 -16.82 29.65 6.44
N ASN A 133 -16.63 28.44 5.95
CA ASN A 133 -17.54 27.36 6.24
C ASN A 133 -17.50 26.93 7.68
N LYS A 134 -16.36 27.06 8.29
CA LYS A 134 -16.21 26.64 9.64
C LYS A 134 -17.10 27.43 10.57
N ASP A 135 -17.29 28.67 10.28
CA ASP A 135 -18.16 29.49 11.08
C ASP A 135 -19.59 28.97 11.02
N ILE A 136 -19.91 28.29 9.94
CA ILE A 136 -21.25 27.79 9.74
C ILE A 136 -21.41 26.36 10.15
N THR A 137 -20.52 25.51 9.66
CA THR A 137 -20.69 24.08 9.88
C THR A 137 -19.87 23.52 11.02
N GLY A 138 -18.93 24.26 11.52
CA GLY A 138 -18.16 23.80 12.62
C GLY A 138 -17.09 22.81 12.26
N ASP A 139 -16.83 21.91 13.19
CA ASP A 139 -15.71 21.03 13.05
C ASP A 139 -15.98 19.74 12.41
N THR A 140 -17.12 19.54 11.95
CA THR A 140 -17.51 18.24 11.44
C THR A 140 -16.52 17.62 10.52
N LYS A 141 -16.15 18.33 9.48
CA LYS A 141 -15.25 17.72 8.53
C LYS A 141 -13.85 17.55 9.06
N PHE A 142 -13.49 18.33 10.01
CA PHE A 142 -12.20 18.21 10.58
C PHE A 142 -12.08 16.90 11.35
N THR A 143 -13.11 16.58 12.09
CA THR A 143 -13.16 15.34 12.82
C THR A 143 -13.08 14.14 11.93
N GLU A 144 -13.75 14.20 10.82
CA GLU A 144 -13.71 13.09 9.88
C GLU A 144 -12.33 12.81 9.40
N ASN A 145 -11.60 13.84 9.11
CA ASN A 145 -10.25 13.64 8.61
C ASN A 145 -9.39 12.93 9.62
N GLU A 146 -9.58 13.22 10.84
CA GLU A 146 -8.81 12.58 11.86
C GLU A 146 -9.07 11.12 11.93
N GLU A 147 -10.31 10.75 11.85
CA GLU A 147 -10.64 9.37 11.90
C GLU A 147 -10.04 8.60 10.79
N GLU A 148 -10.04 9.15 9.65
CA GLU A 148 -9.45 8.46 8.55
C GLU A 148 -8.01 8.23 8.74
N THR A 149 -7.35 9.15 9.39
CA THR A 149 -5.97 8.96 9.50
C THR A 149 -5.62 7.84 10.36
N TYR A 150 -6.30 7.55 11.45
CA TYR A 150 -5.79 6.56 12.27
C TYR A 150 -6.21 5.23 12.09
N GLU A 151 -6.94 5.02 11.36
CA GLU A 151 -7.15 3.69 11.14
C GLU A 151 -5.98 3.00 10.86
N PHE A 152 -5.16 3.48 11.29
CA PHE A 152 -3.91 2.99 11.32
C PHE A 152 -3.22 2.58 11.99
N GLY A 153 -3.39 2.71 12.24
CA GLY A 153 -2.57 2.34 12.63
C GLY A 153 -2.23 1.72 13.15
N ILE A 154 -2.56 1.88 13.63
CA ILE A 154 -2.00 1.26 14.14
C ILE A 154 -2.12 0.49 14.39
N SER A 155 -2.90 0.60 14.36
CA SER A 155 -2.91 -0.08 14.39
C SER A 155 -3.03 -0.79 14.17
N GLY A 156 -3.62 -0.84 14.25
CA GLY A 156 -3.50 -1.33 13.83
C GLY A 156 -3.54 -2.12 13.64
N ASP A 157 -4.04 -2.04 13.76
CA ASP A 157 -3.74 -2.61 13.47
C ASP A 157 -3.26 -3.39 13.58
N PHE A 158 -3.50 -3.36 13.91
CA PHE A 158 -2.79 -3.89 13.94
C PHE A 158 -2.95 -4.61 14.18
N GLU A 159 -3.53 -4.70 14.40
CA GLU A 159 -3.57 -5.22 14.31
C GLU A 159 -3.53 -5.91 14.08
N GLY A 160 -3.93 -5.94 14.14
CA GLY A 160 -3.71 -6.32 13.66
C GLY A 160 -3.78 -7.05 13.53
N GLU A 161 -4.01 -7.07 13.66
CA GLU A 161 -3.78 -7.46 13.25
C GLU A 161 -3.61 -8.06 13.16
N GLU A 162 -4.02 -8.15 13.32
CA GLU A 162 -3.59 -8.39 13.03
C GLU A 162 -3.49 -8.67 12.99
#